data_de7d474460dab009979533855b0c5d8e
#
_entry.id   de7d474460dab009979533855b0c5d8e
#
_cell.length_a   1.000
_cell.length_b   1.000
_cell.length_c   1.000
_cell.angle_alpha   90.00
_cell.angle_beta   90.00
_cell.angle_gamma   90.00
#
_symmetry.space_group_name_H-M   'P 1'
#
loop_
_entity.id
_entity.type
_entity.pdbx_description
1 polymer ?
#
loop_
_entity_poly.entity_id
_entity_poly.type
_entity_poly.pdbx_seq_one_letter_code
_entity_poly.pdbx_strand_id
1 'polypeptide(L)'
;MNTKNADAIVRPRVDVWNVDSVEVLNRDYLEKSVALNTAFSEKYNVPVYCGEFGAGSHCFENDRGGDRWIGDMLEIFRDGDVSFNYHAYHDGSFGLYEGGGLPSPAGRNDTLYQVLVEKLKKYTE
;
A
#
# COMPACT_ATOMS: atom_id res chain seq x y z
N MET A 1 -2.98 -5.91 24.33
CA MET A 1 -4.06 -5.32 23.49
C MET A 1 -3.53 -5.14 22.08
N ASN A 2 -4.20 -5.70 21.10
CA ASN A 2 -3.70 -5.72 19.73
C ASN A 2 -4.01 -4.36 19.08
N THR A 3 -3.04 -3.48 18.99
CA THR A 3 -3.18 -2.13 18.43
C THR A 3 -3.43 -2.11 16.92
N LYS A 4 -3.44 -3.28 16.28
CA LYS A 4 -3.63 -3.41 14.82
C LYS A 4 -5.02 -2.99 14.31
N ASN A 5 -6.00 -2.84 15.18
CA ASN A 5 -7.36 -2.44 14.79
C ASN A 5 -7.65 -0.93 14.94
N ALA A 6 -6.73 -0.14 15.50
CA ALA A 6 -6.95 1.29 15.69
C ALA A 6 -6.88 2.09 14.36
N ASP A 7 -6.30 1.49 13.33
CA ASP A 7 -6.02 2.15 12.05
C ASP A 7 -7.00 1.77 10.92
N ALA A 8 -8.06 1.06 11.27
CA ALA A 8 -9.06 0.65 10.30
C ALA A 8 -9.81 1.86 9.74
N ILE A 9 -9.69 2.11 8.46
CA ILE A 9 -10.54 3.06 7.75
C ILE A 9 -11.89 2.39 7.57
N VAL A 10 -12.86 2.82 8.35
CA VAL A 10 -14.26 2.38 8.18
C VAL A 10 -14.88 3.24 7.08
N ARG A 11 -15.15 2.66 5.94
CA ARG A 11 -15.92 3.30 4.88
C ARG A 11 -17.26 2.59 4.73
N PRO A 12 -18.38 3.33 4.68
CA PRO A 12 -19.63 2.72 4.27
C PRO A 12 -19.46 2.24 2.82
N ARG A 13 -19.70 0.97 2.57
CA ARG A 13 -19.81 0.48 1.22
C ARG A 13 -21.13 1.02 0.67
N VAL A 14 -21.02 2.03 -0.16
CA VAL A 14 -22.18 2.50 -0.94
C VAL A 14 -22.34 1.52 -2.09
N ASP A 15 -22.98 0.41 -1.82
CA ASP A 15 -23.66 -0.31 -2.88
C ASP A 15 -24.88 0.55 -3.23
N VAL A 16 -24.99 0.92 -4.50
CA VAL A 16 -26.05 1.86 -4.98
C VAL A 16 -27.46 1.35 -4.62
N TRP A 17 -27.57 0.13 -4.13
CA TRP A 17 -28.83 -0.57 -3.86
C TRP A 17 -28.99 -1.10 -2.42
N ASN A 18 -27.96 -1.04 -1.58
CA ASN A 18 -28.06 -1.58 -0.21
C ASN A 18 -27.03 -0.91 0.73
N VAL A 19 -27.49 -0.07 1.64
CA VAL A 19 -26.68 0.82 2.49
C VAL A 19 -26.23 0.17 3.82
N ASP A 20 -26.46 -1.13 4.01
CA ASP A 20 -26.36 -1.75 5.33
C ASP A 20 -25.03 -2.45 5.65
N SER A 21 -23.99 -2.37 4.80
CA SER A 21 -22.70 -2.99 5.10
C SER A 21 -21.59 -1.96 5.31
N VAL A 22 -20.96 -2.02 6.47
CA VAL A 22 -19.71 -1.31 6.77
C VAL A 22 -18.54 -2.23 6.46
N GLU A 23 -17.67 -1.83 5.54
CA GLU A 23 -16.46 -2.56 5.22
C GLU A 23 -15.28 -1.95 5.98
N VAL A 24 -14.58 -2.76 6.76
CA VAL A 24 -13.38 -2.35 7.49
C VAL A 24 -12.18 -2.57 6.59
N LEU A 25 -11.59 -1.49 6.10
CA LEU A 25 -10.40 -1.50 5.22
C LEU A 25 -9.13 -1.54 6.09
N ASN A 26 -8.83 -2.69 6.63
CA ASN A 26 -7.64 -2.96 7.44
C ASN A 26 -6.70 -3.93 6.71
N ARG A 27 -5.62 -4.35 7.39
CA ARG A 27 -4.67 -5.33 6.85
C ARG A 27 -5.36 -6.62 6.39
N ASP A 28 -6.33 -7.15 7.15
CA ASP A 28 -7.05 -8.38 6.79
C ASP A 28 -7.81 -8.23 5.46
N TYR A 29 -8.34 -7.04 5.21
CA TYR A 29 -8.98 -6.71 3.93
C TYR A 29 -7.97 -6.72 2.78
N LEU A 30 -6.80 -6.12 2.99
CA LEU A 30 -5.72 -6.08 1.98
C LEU A 30 -5.21 -7.50 1.68
N GLU A 31 -4.97 -8.31 2.71
CA GLU A 31 -4.56 -9.71 2.56
C GLU A 31 -5.55 -10.51 1.73
N LYS A 32 -6.86 -10.39 2.04
CA LYS A 32 -7.92 -11.07 1.26
C LYS A 32 -7.97 -10.60 -0.18
N SER A 33 -7.76 -9.31 -0.42
CA SER A 33 -7.78 -8.73 -1.77
C SER A 33 -6.62 -9.25 -2.63
N VAL A 34 -5.42 -9.37 -2.06
CA VAL A 34 -4.24 -9.90 -2.74
C VAL A 34 -4.33 -11.43 -2.88
N ALA A 35 -4.89 -12.12 -1.89
CA ALA A 35 -5.02 -13.58 -1.88
C ALA A 35 -5.78 -14.14 -3.10
N LEU A 36 -6.70 -13.39 -3.68
CA LEU A 36 -7.37 -13.79 -4.92
C LEU A 36 -6.40 -13.96 -6.08
N ASN A 37 -5.39 -13.09 -6.17
CA ASN A 37 -4.38 -13.14 -7.23
C ASN A 37 -3.31 -14.18 -6.94
N THR A 38 -2.88 -14.33 -5.68
CA THR A 38 -1.89 -15.34 -5.30
C THR A 38 -2.46 -16.75 -5.41
N ALA A 39 -3.74 -16.98 -5.10
CA ALA A 39 -4.41 -18.25 -5.35
C ALA A 39 -4.44 -18.62 -6.84
N PHE A 40 -4.59 -17.64 -7.74
CA PHE A 40 -4.46 -17.88 -9.18
C PHE A 40 -3.01 -18.27 -9.55
N SER A 41 -2.02 -17.57 -9.01
CA SER A 41 -0.61 -17.87 -9.17
C SER A 41 -0.29 -19.33 -8.78
N GLU A 42 -0.68 -19.74 -7.59
CA GLU A 42 -0.49 -21.09 -7.10
C GLU A 42 -1.17 -22.16 -7.99
N LYS A 43 -2.43 -21.90 -8.35
CA LYS A 43 -3.21 -22.84 -9.17
C LYS A 43 -2.63 -23.09 -10.55
N TYR A 44 -2.06 -22.07 -11.17
CA TYR A 44 -1.58 -22.12 -12.56
C TYR A 44 -0.07 -22.10 -12.68
N ASN A 45 0.64 -22.03 -11.55
CA ASN A 45 2.10 -21.92 -11.48
C ASN A 45 2.65 -20.78 -12.37
N VAL A 46 2.08 -19.60 -12.20
CA VAL A 46 2.45 -18.38 -12.93
C VAL A 46 2.74 -17.24 -11.94
N PRO A 47 3.73 -16.38 -12.20
CA PRO A 47 4.03 -15.26 -11.32
C PRO A 47 2.90 -14.22 -11.31
N VAL A 48 2.73 -13.53 -10.18
CA VAL A 48 1.88 -12.34 -10.06
C VAL A 48 2.75 -11.09 -10.04
N TYR A 49 2.30 -10.09 -10.76
CA TYR A 49 2.92 -8.78 -10.81
C TYR A 49 1.89 -7.68 -10.60
N CYS A 50 2.12 -6.85 -9.58
CA CYS A 50 1.38 -5.62 -9.35
C CYS A 50 2.07 -4.48 -10.10
N GLY A 51 1.56 -4.11 -11.26
CA GLY A 51 2.16 -3.09 -12.13
C GLY A 51 2.21 -1.71 -11.52
N GLU A 52 1.31 -1.43 -10.56
CA GLU A 52 1.20 -0.10 -9.97
C GLU A 52 0.51 -0.20 -8.60
N PHE A 53 1.17 0.26 -7.55
CA PHE A 53 0.54 0.53 -6.25
C PHE A 53 1.18 1.76 -5.61
N GLY A 54 0.42 2.50 -4.83
CA GLY A 54 0.89 3.71 -4.15
C GLY A 54 -0.21 4.35 -3.33
N ALA A 55 0.15 5.35 -2.55
CA ALA A 55 -0.78 6.18 -1.79
C ALA A 55 -0.50 7.66 -2.08
N GLY A 56 -1.56 8.46 -2.13
CA GLY A 56 -1.43 9.90 -2.35
C GLY A 56 -0.61 10.56 -1.25
N SER A 57 0.18 11.56 -1.60
CA SER A 57 1.11 12.25 -0.69
C SER A 57 0.44 12.74 0.59
N HIS A 58 -0.80 13.23 0.49
CA HIS A 58 -1.58 13.67 1.65
C HIS A 58 -1.88 12.56 2.68
N CYS A 59 -1.77 11.29 2.29
CA CYS A 59 -1.98 10.16 3.22
C CYS A 59 -0.83 10.00 4.22
N PHE A 60 0.32 10.61 3.95
CA PHE A 60 1.50 10.59 4.83
C PHE A 60 1.55 11.77 5.81
N GLU A 61 0.62 12.72 5.68
CA GLU A 61 0.52 13.89 6.54
C GLU A 61 -0.35 13.60 7.76
N ASN A 62 -0.03 14.26 8.88
CA ASN A 62 -0.89 14.27 10.08
C ASN A 62 -1.31 12.86 10.57
N ASP A 63 -0.42 11.88 10.46
CA ASP A 63 -0.65 10.51 10.91
C ASP A 63 -1.88 9.83 10.27
N ARG A 64 -2.11 10.08 8.99
CA ARG A 64 -3.25 9.51 8.25
C ARG A 64 -3.09 8.05 7.85
N GLY A 65 -1.93 7.45 8.11
CA GLY A 65 -1.69 6.03 7.96
C GLY A 65 -1.20 5.58 6.59
N GLY A 66 -0.76 6.48 5.72
CA GLY A 66 -0.18 6.13 4.43
C GLY A 66 1.05 5.25 4.55
N ASP A 67 1.91 5.53 5.53
CA ASP A 67 3.09 4.73 5.88
C ASP A 67 2.72 3.31 6.33
N ARG A 68 1.70 3.18 7.17
CA ARG A 68 1.20 1.88 7.64
C ARG A 68 0.61 1.07 6.49
N TRP A 69 -0.19 1.72 5.65
CA TRP A 69 -0.78 1.07 4.48
C TRP A 69 0.29 0.57 3.50
N ILE A 70 1.29 1.40 3.17
CA ILE A 70 2.42 0.99 2.32
C ILE A 70 3.20 -0.16 2.97
N GLY A 71 3.46 -0.07 4.28
CA GLY A 71 4.16 -1.11 5.02
C GLY A 71 3.42 -2.46 4.97
N ASP A 72 2.12 -2.44 5.20
CA ASP A 72 1.26 -3.63 5.12
C ASP A 72 1.25 -4.23 3.70
N MET A 73 1.09 -3.41 2.67
CA MET A 73 1.10 -3.87 1.28
C MET A 73 2.43 -4.53 0.90
N LEU A 74 3.57 -3.93 1.28
CA LEU A 74 4.89 -4.49 1.00
C LEU A 74 5.10 -5.84 1.71
N GLU A 75 4.63 -5.99 2.95
CA GLU A 75 4.68 -7.27 3.66
C GLU A 75 3.78 -8.32 2.99
N ILE A 76 2.56 -7.95 2.60
CA ILE A 76 1.62 -8.84 1.92
C ILE A 76 2.19 -9.30 0.56
N PHE A 77 2.78 -8.39 -0.21
CA PHE A 77 3.41 -8.74 -1.49
C PHE A 77 4.59 -9.69 -1.30
N ARG A 78 5.45 -9.43 -0.31
CA ARG A 78 6.56 -10.34 0.01
C ARG A 78 6.05 -11.73 0.39
N ASP A 79 5.08 -11.80 1.30
CA ASP A 79 4.57 -13.06 1.83
C ASP A 79 3.79 -13.85 0.76
N GLY A 80 3.24 -13.17 -0.25
CA GLY A 80 2.55 -13.75 -1.40
C GLY A 80 3.41 -13.93 -2.66
N ASP A 81 4.71 -13.67 -2.59
CA ASP A 81 5.64 -13.69 -3.74
C ASP A 81 5.14 -12.84 -4.93
N VAL A 82 4.61 -11.66 -4.63
CA VAL A 82 4.10 -10.71 -5.62
C VAL A 82 5.18 -9.69 -5.96
N SER A 83 5.60 -9.68 -7.22
CA SER A 83 6.45 -8.61 -7.73
C SER A 83 5.65 -7.33 -7.93
N PHE A 84 6.27 -6.16 -7.75
CA PHE A 84 5.53 -4.90 -7.81
C PHE A 84 6.37 -3.72 -8.30
N ASN A 85 5.67 -2.67 -8.75
CA ASN A 85 6.21 -1.32 -8.91
C ASN A 85 5.49 -0.34 -7.99
N TYR A 86 6.25 0.47 -7.26
CA TYR A 86 5.69 1.61 -6.55
C TYR A 86 5.41 2.76 -7.52
N HIS A 87 4.21 3.31 -7.48
CA HIS A 87 3.82 4.49 -8.23
C HIS A 87 3.74 5.70 -7.28
N ALA A 88 4.68 6.67 -7.36
CA ALA A 88 5.69 6.80 -8.38
C ALA A 88 7.01 7.31 -7.77
N TYR A 89 8.09 7.25 -8.56
CA TYR A 89 9.36 7.84 -8.15
C TYR A 89 9.28 9.37 -8.07
N HIS A 90 8.72 10.01 -9.07
CA HIS A 90 8.54 11.47 -9.13
C HIS A 90 7.18 11.82 -9.75
N ASP A 91 6.30 12.35 -8.93
CA ASP A 91 4.94 12.73 -9.33
C ASP A 91 4.35 13.69 -8.28
N GLY A 92 3.47 14.60 -8.71
CA GLY A 92 2.88 15.62 -7.83
C GLY A 92 1.87 15.09 -6.81
N SER A 93 1.39 13.86 -6.98
CA SER A 93 0.31 13.30 -6.15
C SER A 93 0.69 12.01 -5.42
N PHE A 94 1.57 11.18 -6.01
CA PHE A 94 1.96 9.87 -5.49
C PHE A 94 3.48 9.70 -5.35
N GLY A 95 4.24 10.72 -5.75
CA GLY A 95 5.68 10.63 -5.85
C GLY A 95 6.40 10.43 -4.52
N LEU A 96 7.48 9.65 -4.56
CA LEU A 96 8.50 9.69 -3.52
C LEU A 96 9.17 11.06 -3.48
N TYR A 97 9.34 11.67 -4.64
CA TYR A 97 9.75 13.07 -4.81
C TYR A 97 8.60 13.85 -5.43
N GLU A 98 8.28 14.99 -4.81
CA GLU A 98 7.21 15.88 -5.22
C GLU A 98 7.77 17.14 -5.89
N GLY A 99 6.90 17.82 -6.62
CA GLY A 99 7.22 19.10 -7.26
C GLY A 99 7.49 19.00 -8.76
N GLY A 100 7.59 20.16 -9.41
CA GLY A 100 7.71 20.26 -10.87
C GLY A 100 9.15 20.31 -11.41
N GLY A 101 10.15 20.09 -10.57
CA GLY A 101 11.57 20.14 -10.93
C GLY A 101 12.24 18.78 -10.97
N LEU A 102 13.55 18.74 -10.98
CA LEU A 102 14.31 17.52 -10.78
C LEU A 102 14.12 17.01 -9.35
N PRO A 103 14.07 15.67 -9.15
CA PRO A 103 14.02 15.10 -7.81
C PRO A 103 15.13 15.62 -6.93
N SER A 104 14.78 16.10 -5.75
CA SER A 104 15.74 16.66 -4.79
C SER A 104 15.36 16.22 -3.36
N PRO A 105 16.33 16.17 -2.43
CA PRO A 105 16.03 15.85 -1.03
C PRO A 105 14.98 16.77 -0.40
N ALA A 106 14.89 18.01 -0.82
CA ALA A 106 13.91 18.98 -0.31
C ALA A 106 12.46 18.66 -0.72
N GLY A 107 12.27 17.97 -1.84
CA GLY A 107 10.96 17.53 -2.32
C GLY A 107 10.66 16.07 -2.01
N ARG A 108 11.46 15.41 -1.15
CA ARG A 108 11.24 14.01 -0.82
C ARG A 108 10.19 13.84 0.28
N ASN A 109 9.26 12.94 0.06
CA ASN A 109 8.36 12.45 1.10
C ASN A 109 9.14 11.53 2.06
N ASP A 110 9.66 12.10 3.15
CA ASP A 110 10.53 11.37 4.08
C ASP A 110 9.81 10.24 4.80
N THR A 111 8.53 10.38 5.11
CA THR A 111 7.71 9.31 5.72
C THR A 111 7.61 8.11 4.79
N LEU A 112 7.29 8.33 3.53
CA LEU A 112 7.27 7.30 2.50
C LEU A 112 8.66 6.67 2.29
N TYR A 113 9.70 7.49 2.22
CA TYR A 113 11.07 7.02 2.06
C TYR A 113 11.48 6.05 3.18
N GLN A 114 11.19 6.39 4.42
CA GLN A 114 11.55 5.56 5.58
C GLN A 114 10.87 4.19 5.53
N VAL A 115 9.58 4.15 5.26
CA VAL A 115 8.86 2.86 5.17
C VAL A 115 9.36 2.01 4.01
N LEU A 116 9.64 2.61 2.85
CA LEU A 116 10.21 1.90 1.71
C LEU A 116 11.59 1.31 2.05
N VAL A 117 12.49 2.10 2.63
CA VAL A 117 13.84 1.64 3.02
C VAL A 117 13.76 0.51 4.05
N GLU A 118 12.90 0.64 5.07
CA GLU A 118 12.75 -0.38 6.10
C GLU A 118 12.23 -1.70 5.52
N LYS A 119 11.16 -1.63 4.73
CA LYS A 119 10.50 -2.85 4.24
C LYS A 119 11.28 -3.51 3.10
N LEU A 120 11.89 -2.73 2.20
CA LEU A 120 12.62 -3.28 1.06
C LEU A 120 13.95 -3.95 1.46
N LYS A 121 14.59 -3.56 2.55
CA LYS A 121 15.76 -4.27 3.07
C LYS A 121 15.51 -5.75 3.29
N LYS A 122 14.31 -6.11 3.72
CA LYS A 122 13.91 -7.50 3.98
C LYS A 122 13.75 -8.36 2.71
N TYR A 123 13.78 -7.76 1.52
CA TYR A 123 13.78 -8.49 0.24
C TYR A 123 15.17 -8.89 -0.23
N THR A 124 16.21 -8.37 0.40
CA THR A 124 17.60 -8.58 0.02
C THR A 124 18.38 -9.48 0.98
N GLU A 125 17.76 -9.87 2.08
CA GLU A 125 18.29 -10.82 3.07
C GLU A 125 17.75 -12.24 2.82
#